data_3dd49c1021b8d144fd456d0d3eba71f4
#
_entry.id   3dd49c1021b8d144fd456d0d3eba71f4
#
_cell.length_a   1.000
_cell.length_b   1.000
_cell.length_c   1.000
_cell.angle_alpha   90.00
_cell.angle_beta   90.00
_cell.angle_gamma   90.00
#
_symmetry.space_group_name_H-M   'P 1'
#
loop_
_entity.id
_entity.type
_entity.pdbx_description
1 polymer ?
#
loop_
_entity_poly.entity_id
_entity_poly.type
_entity_poly.pdbx_seq_one_letter_code
_entity_poly.pdbx_strand_id
1 'polypeptide(L)'
;MRFPLALTAKIAAHIVKHKLLRTPKFALVLQLEPLHTCNLTCTGCGRIREYSTNLKDMMPLEDCLEAARECDAPMVSVCGGEPLIYPKIEELTAGLLKQGRIVYICTNGMFMRKKMKDYLATVYNAGLEPTLARLQEEKLISAKDVEIIRKGKTDGRAVIRPTKWMYWNVHIDGLEYTHDLIVEREGVFKECVEAMRMAKILGYQVATNTTVYKETDAQEIEQMFEFFSSLEVDGHTISPGYEYDAAKKDMVQRLGKRPEDFFLTRKMTREKFARMEEWGRRFTIFGTTVYQEFLAGKRELTCTAWAIPTRNVRGWKAPCYLMTDGHYARYQEMLEKVDWNKYGVVDGVARDTRCENCMVHCGYDPSGALISNPRDNWKNLRYNFGAKPKPYYAGREVKAFNGFSIGKGHLAEATAAINTSGGCGSGDTRQRDELLAKIAKSKKNA
;
A
#
# COMPACT_ATOMS: atom_id res chain seq x y z
N MET A 1 2.31 20.01 10.69
CA MET A 1 3.24 19.31 9.79
C MET A 1 2.50 18.21 9.06
N ARG A 2 2.79 18.03 7.78
CA ARG A 2 2.13 17.02 6.93
C ARG A 2 2.66 15.60 7.21
N PHE A 3 3.95 15.50 7.46
CA PHE A 3 4.59 14.26 7.87
C PHE A 3 5.32 14.48 9.20
N PRO A 4 5.28 13.54 10.18
CA PRO A 4 5.84 13.75 11.49
C PRO A 4 7.33 14.13 11.47
N LEU A 5 7.73 15.15 12.22
CA LEU A 5 9.10 15.67 12.24
C LEU A 5 10.16 14.58 12.45
N ALA A 6 9.92 13.71 13.44
CA ALA A 6 10.86 12.65 13.76
C ALA A 6 11.11 11.69 12.60
N LEU A 7 10.06 11.38 11.81
CA LEU A 7 10.17 10.51 10.65
C LEU A 7 10.87 11.23 9.50
N THR A 8 10.52 12.50 9.25
CA THR A 8 11.19 13.34 8.25
C THR A 8 12.68 13.49 8.57
N ALA A 9 13.01 13.78 9.83
CA ALA A 9 14.40 13.91 10.28
C ALA A 9 15.19 12.60 10.11
N LYS A 10 14.57 11.45 10.40
CA LYS A 10 15.20 10.15 10.20
C LYS A 10 15.55 9.89 8.74
N ILE A 11 14.62 10.11 7.82
CA ILE A 11 14.86 9.94 6.38
C ILE A 11 15.93 10.92 5.89
N ALA A 12 15.84 12.19 6.30
CA ALA A 12 16.81 13.21 5.94
C ALA A 12 18.23 12.87 6.45
N ALA A 13 18.35 12.45 7.71
CA ALA A 13 19.64 12.05 8.29
C ALA A 13 20.25 10.85 7.54
N HIS A 14 19.42 9.88 7.14
CA HIS A 14 19.86 8.74 6.33
C HIS A 14 20.40 9.20 4.96
N ILE A 15 19.68 10.08 4.26
CA ILE A 15 20.14 10.64 2.98
C ILE A 15 21.46 11.40 3.16
N VAL A 16 21.56 12.26 4.18
CA VAL A 16 22.78 13.02 4.47
C VAL A 16 23.95 12.10 4.77
N LYS A 17 23.75 11.07 5.62
CA LYS A 17 24.77 10.04 5.92
C LYS A 17 25.33 9.45 4.64
N HIS A 18 24.49 8.96 3.73
CA HIS A 18 24.95 8.31 2.50
C HIS A 18 25.58 9.29 1.50
N LYS A 19 25.10 10.54 1.42
CA LYS A 19 25.74 11.58 0.61
C LYS A 19 27.16 11.93 1.14
N LEU A 20 27.34 12.04 2.45
CA LEU A 20 28.65 12.28 3.08
C LEU A 20 29.62 11.10 2.85
N LEU A 21 29.11 9.86 2.95
CA LEU A 21 29.86 8.65 2.67
C LEU A 21 30.10 8.41 1.17
N ARG A 22 29.55 9.25 0.30
CA ARG A 22 29.58 9.11 -1.16
C ARG A 22 29.07 7.75 -1.65
N THR A 23 28.09 7.16 -0.94
CA THR A 23 27.47 5.90 -1.34
C THR A 23 26.66 6.12 -2.62
N PRO A 24 26.97 5.47 -3.75
CA PRO A 24 26.34 5.80 -5.04
C PRO A 24 24.89 5.35 -5.11
N LYS A 25 24.53 4.25 -4.46
CA LYS A 25 23.18 3.68 -4.42
C LYS A 25 22.90 3.15 -3.01
N PHE A 26 21.74 3.51 -2.45
CA PHE A 26 21.29 3.10 -1.12
C PHE A 26 19.76 3.10 -1.02
N ALA A 27 19.20 2.24 -0.19
CA ALA A 27 17.77 2.12 -0.04
C ALA A 27 17.18 3.26 0.82
N LEU A 28 16.03 3.77 0.40
CA LEU A 28 15.18 4.67 1.20
C LEU A 28 13.98 3.92 1.80
N VAL A 29 13.40 3.02 1.02
CA VAL A 29 12.26 2.21 1.45
C VAL A 29 12.48 0.77 1.01
N LEU A 30 12.46 -0.17 1.94
CA LEU A 30 12.37 -1.59 1.60
C LEU A 30 10.91 -1.94 1.31
N GLN A 31 10.63 -2.46 0.13
CA GLN A 31 9.38 -3.19 -0.12
C GLN A 31 9.58 -4.65 0.28
N LEU A 32 8.95 -5.06 1.37
CA LEU A 32 9.05 -6.40 1.92
C LEU A 32 7.77 -7.18 1.64
N GLU A 33 7.92 -8.26 0.88
CA GLU A 33 6.80 -9.15 0.52
C GLU A 33 6.98 -10.51 1.23
N PRO A 34 6.55 -10.64 2.50
CA PRO A 34 6.75 -11.89 3.25
C PRO A 34 5.94 -13.06 2.69
N LEU A 35 4.93 -12.78 1.87
CA LEU A 35 4.09 -13.77 1.17
C LEU A 35 3.44 -13.11 -0.06
N HIS A 36 2.98 -13.96 -1.00
CA HIS A 36 2.21 -13.50 -2.16
C HIS A 36 0.72 -13.86 -2.09
N THR A 37 0.29 -14.64 -1.10
CA THR A 37 -1.12 -15.00 -0.91
C THR A 37 -1.95 -13.78 -0.51
N CYS A 38 -3.12 -13.64 -1.13
CA CYS A 38 -4.09 -12.58 -0.85
C CYS A 38 -5.50 -13.16 -0.74
N ASN A 39 -6.38 -12.50 -0.01
CA ASN A 39 -7.80 -12.79 0.10
C ASN A 39 -8.67 -12.02 -0.92
N LEU A 40 -8.05 -11.21 -1.78
CA LEU A 40 -8.68 -10.48 -2.88
C LEU A 40 -8.01 -10.80 -4.21
N THR A 41 -8.69 -10.47 -5.31
CA THR A 41 -8.27 -10.74 -6.70
C THR A 41 -8.35 -9.50 -7.57
N CYS A 42 -7.98 -8.36 -7.05
CA CYS A 42 -8.16 -7.04 -7.66
C CYS A 42 -7.77 -7.00 -9.14
N THR A 43 -8.58 -6.33 -9.95
CA THR A 43 -8.27 -6.03 -11.35
C THR A 43 -6.99 -5.22 -11.44
N GLY A 44 -6.09 -5.60 -12.33
CA GLY A 44 -4.79 -4.93 -12.51
C GLY A 44 -3.73 -5.27 -11.46
N CYS A 45 -4.02 -6.13 -10.48
CA CYS A 45 -3.05 -6.65 -9.52
C CYS A 45 -2.55 -8.02 -9.95
N GLY A 46 -1.36 -8.10 -10.53
CA GLY A 46 -0.73 -9.36 -10.94
C GLY A 46 0.06 -10.07 -9.83
N ARG A 47 0.19 -9.49 -8.65
CA ARG A 47 1.09 -9.95 -7.58
C ARG A 47 0.84 -11.38 -7.15
N ILE A 48 -0.40 -11.72 -6.89
CA ILE A 48 -0.80 -13.07 -6.47
C ILE A 48 -0.60 -14.14 -7.56
N ARG A 49 -0.27 -13.72 -8.79
CA ARG A 49 -0.09 -14.59 -9.96
C ARG A 49 1.30 -14.49 -10.58
N GLU A 50 2.14 -13.60 -10.08
CA GLU A 50 3.52 -13.45 -10.54
C GLU A 50 4.34 -14.71 -10.22
N TYR A 51 3.99 -15.36 -9.12
CA TYR A 51 4.60 -16.63 -8.68
C TYR A 51 3.49 -17.65 -8.36
N SER A 52 3.80 -18.93 -8.45
CA SER A 52 2.92 -19.96 -7.88
C SER A 52 2.83 -19.73 -6.37
N THR A 53 1.64 -19.35 -5.90
CA THR A 53 1.43 -19.06 -4.49
C THR A 53 0.74 -20.21 -3.81
N ASN A 54 1.39 -20.74 -2.79
CA ASN A 54 0.69 -21.55 -1.82
C ASN A 54 0.84 -20.88 -0.44
N LEU A 55 -0.03 -21.22 0.50
CA LEU A 55 0.02 -20.66 1.87
C LEU A 55 1.32 -20.99 2.61
N LYS A 56 2.11 -21.94 2.10
CA LYS A 56 3.41 -22.33 2.68
C LYS A 56 4.56 -21.50 2.11
N ASP A 57 4.37 -20.78 0.98
CA ASP A 57 5.38 -19.93 0.37
C ASP A 57 5.46 -18.60 1.13
N MET A 58 6.08 -18.64 2.30
CA MET A 58 6.27 -17.49 3.18
C MET A 58 7.74 -17.37 3.56
N MET A 59 8.20 -16.13 3.67
CA MET A 59 9.52 -15.87 4.23
C MET A 59 9.53 -16.19 5.73
N PRO A 60 10.60 -16.84 6.25
CA PRO A 60 10.83 -16.90 7.68
C PRO A 60 10.90 -15.48 8.28
N LEU A 61 10.45 -15.33 9.53
CA LEU A 61 10.48 -14.04 10.23
C LEU A 61 11.88 -13.44 10.26
N GLU A 62 12.89 -14.27 10.54
CA GLU A 62 14.28 -13.80 10.63
C GLU A 62 14.79 -13.28 9.29
N ASP A 63 14.45 -13.93 8.18
CA ASP A 63 14.82 -13.46 6.83
C ASP A 63 14.18 -12.11 6.50
N CYS A 64 12.94 -11.88 6.95
CA CYS A 64 12.28 -10.59 6.81
C CYS A 64 13.01 -9.49 7.59
N LEU A 65 13.41 -9.79 8.84
CA LEU A 65 14.13 -8.85 9.70
C LEU A 65 15.57 -8.61 9.21
N GLU A 66 16.21 -9.67 8.69
CA GLU A 66 17.56 -9.56 8.10
C GLU A 66 17.55 -8.71 6.82
N ALA A 67 16.56 -8.86 5.96
CA ALA A 67 16.43 -8.02 4.77
C ALA A 67 16.39 -6.52 5.12
N ALA A 68 15.71 -6.15 6.20
CA ALA A 68 15.68 -4.77 6.66
C ALA A 68 17.04 -4.30 7.24
N ARG A 69 17.80 -5.20 7.88
CA ARG A 69 19.17 -4.91 8.33
C ARG A 69 20.11 -4.75 7.14
N GLU A 70 20.06 -5.68 6.19
CA GLU A 70 20.96 -5.77 5.05
C GLU A 70 20.89 -4.52 4.15
N CYS A 71 19.68 -4.04 3.82
CA CYS A 71 19.54 -2.85 2.97
C CYS A 71 19.61 -1.52 3.74
N ASP A 72 19.57 -1.55 5.06
CA ASP A 72 19.56 -0.40 5.98
C ASP A 72 18.51 0.69 5.67
N ALA A 73 17.45 0.36 4.94
CA ALA A 73 16.42 1.33 4.61
C ALA A 73 15.77 1.92 5.88
N PRO A 74 15.60 3.24 6.01
CA PRO A 74 14.98 3.87 7.17
C PRO A 74 13.48 3.56 7.28
N MET A 75 12.87 3.12 6.18
CA MET A 75 11.46 2.79 6.09
C MET A 75 11.26 1.40 5.47
N VAL A 76 10.28 0.66 5.98
CA VAL A 76 9.87 -0.64 5.44
C VAL A 76 8.38 -0.60 5.13
N SER A 77 8.05 -0.88 3.87
CA SER A 77 6.69 -1.09 3.39
C SER A 77 6.43 -2.60 3.35
N VAL A 78 5.70 -3.12 4.34
CA VAL A 78 5.30 -4.53 4.38
C VAL A 78 4.08 -4.69 3.48
N CYS A 79 4.26 -5.42 2.40
CA CYS A 79 3.30 -5.61 1.32
C CYS A 79 3.27 -7.08 0.85
N GLY A 80 3.13 -7.34 -0.43
CA GLY A 80 3.05 -8.67 -1.02
C GLY A 80 1.65 -8.96 -1.52
N GLY A 81 1.05 -10.08 -1.13
CA GLY A 81 -0.38 -10.33 -1.26
C GLY A 81 -1.15 -9.49 -0.23
N GLU A 82 -1.66 -10.13 0.83
CA GLU A 82 -2.21 -9.41 1.99
C GLU A 82 -1.31 -9.66 3.21
N PRO A 83 -0.55 -8.67 3.69
CA PRO A 83 0.41 -8.87 4.77
C PRO A 83 -0.25 -9.30 6.09
N LEU A 84 -1.51 -8.95 6.34
CA LEU A 84 -2.21 -9.36 7.57
C LEU A 84 -2.57 -10.86 7.60
N ILE A 85 -2.36 -11.59 6.50
CA ILE A 85 -2.43 -13.06 6.46
C ILE A 85 -1.12 -13.69 6.96
N TYR A 86 0.00 -12.97 6.91
CA TYR A 86 1.28 -13.48 7.38
C TYR A 86 1.20 -13.84 8.87
N PRO A 87 1.47 -15.10 9.27
CA PRO A 87 1.22 -15.56 10.64
C PRO A 87 2.04 -14.86 11.71
N LYS A 88 3.17 -14.25 11.31
CA LYS A 88 4.11 -13.55 12.20
C LYS A 88 4.11 -12.03 11.97
N ILE A 89 2.99 -11.46 11.48
CA ILE A 89 2.93 -10.03 11.14
C ILE A 89 3.13 -9.12 12.37
N GLU A 90 2.66 -9.54 13.53
CA GLU A 90 2.81 -8.80 14.78
C GLU A 90 4.27 -8.78 15.24
N GLU A 91 4.92 -9.95 15.22
CA GLU A 91 6.34 -10.10 15.56
C GLU A 91 7.24 -9.37 14.55
N LEU A 92 6.89 -9.45 13.26
CA LEU A 92 7.60 -8.71 12.21
C LEU A 92 7.50 -7.22 12.43
N THR A 93 6.29 -6.70 12.67
CA THR A 93 6.08 -5.27 12.94
C THR A 93 6.87 -4.82 14.17
N ALA A 94 6.80 -5.59 15.26
CA ALA A 94 7.56 -5.30 16.49
C ALA A 94 9.07 -5.33 16.27
N GLY A 95 9.57 -6.30 15.51
CA GLY A 95 10.99 -6.45 15.18
C GLY A 95 11.52 -5.29 14.33
N LEU A 96 10.76 -4.86 13.30
CA LEU A 96 11.11 -3.72 12.46
C LEU A 96 11.12 -2.40 13.27
N LEU A 97 10.13 -2.20 14.13
CA LEU A 97 10.09 -1.05 15.03
C LEU A 97 11.26 -1.05 16.02
N LYS A 98 11.64 -2.22 16.55
CA LYS A 98 12.83 -2.38 17.41
C LYS A 98 14.13 -2.06 16.68
N GLN A 99 14.22 -2.33 15.38
CA GLN A 99 15.32 -1.89 14.53
C GLN A 99 15.27 -0.37 14.23
N GLY A 100 14.28 0.35 14.76
CA GLY A 100 14.07 1.78 14.53
C GLY A 100 13.54 2.09 13.13
N ARG A 101 12.95 1.17 12.41
CA ARG A 101 12.38 1.44 11.08
C ARG A 101 11.03 2.13 11.18
N ILE A 102 10.71 2.96 10.19
CA ILE A 102 9.35 3.43 9.93
C ILE A 102 8.64 2.29 9.22
N VAL A 103 7.48 1.86 9.70
CA VAL A 103 6.78 0.70 9.17
C VAL A 103 5.46 1.13 8.52
N TYR A 104 5.27 0.79 7.25
CA TYR A 104 3.98 0.87 6.57
C TYR A 104 3.46 -0.56 6.36
N ILE A 105 2.25 -0.83 6.84
CA ILE A 105 1.55 -2.09 6.54
C ILE A 105 0.56 -1.79 5.41
N CYS A 106 0.92 -2.21 4.17
CA CYS A 106 0.11 -1.99 2.98
C CYS A 106 -0.94 -3.10 2.89
N THR A 107 -2.16 -2.79 3.31
CA THR A 107 -3.24 -3.77 3.48
C THR A 107 -4.50 -3.39 2.71
N ASN A 108 -5.27 -4.39 2.31
CA ASN A 108 -6.62 -4.21 1.80
C ASN A 108 -7.68 -3.96 2.89
N GLY A 109 -7.28 -3.78 4.14
CA GLY A 109 -8.13 -3.41 5.26
C GLY A 109 -8.97 -4.52 5.89
N MET A 110 -9.20 -5.63 5.19
CA MET A 110 -10.16 -6.67 5.59
C MET A 110 -9.87 -7.35 6.94
N PHE A 111 -8.62 -7.33 7.39
CA PHE A 111 -8.20 -7.94 8.66
C PHE A 111 -7.79 -6.92 9.73
N MET A 112 -7.83 -5.63 9.44
CA MET A 112 -7.38 -4.58 10.37
C MET A 112 -8.18 -4.59 11.67
N ARG A 113 -9.53 -4.64 11.60
CA ARG A 113 -10.37 -4.64 12.82
C ARG A 113 -10.07 -5.83 13.72
N LYS A 114 -9.80 -7.02 13.13
CA LYS A 114 -9.38 -8.20 13.90
C LYS A 114 -8.07 -7.92 14.68
N LYS A 115 -7.06 -7.38 14.00
CA LYS A 115 -5.76 -7.06 14.63
C LYS A 115 -5.91 -6.02 15.76
N MET A 116 -6.76 -5.03 15.56
CA MET A 116 -7.06 -4.03 16.57
C MET A 116 -7.86 -4.57 17.77
N LYS A 117 -8.78 -5.52 17.53
CA LYS A 117 -9.48 -6.24 18.62
C LYS A 117 -8.50 -7.11 19.42
N ASP A 118 -7.55 -7.77 18.77
CA ASP A 118 -6.49 -8.53 19.43
C ASP A 118 -5.59 -7.63 20.28
N TYR A 119 -5.25 -6.41 19.80
CA TYR A 119 -4.56 -5.40 20.60
C TYR A 119 -5.38 -4.99 21.81
N LEU A 120 -6.66 -4.61 21.64
CA LEU A 120 -7.52 -4.21 22.77
C LEU A 120 -7.63 -5.31 23.82
N ALA A 121 -7.80 -6.58 23.41
CA ALA A 121 -7.87 -7.70 24.34
C ALA A 121 -6.56 -7.91 25.13
N THR A 122 -5.41 -7.57 24.53
CA THR A 122 -4.10 -7.70 25.19
C THR A 122 -3.83 -6.59 26.19
N VAL A 123 -4.34 -5.36 25.93
CA VAL A 123 -4.08 -4.20 26.80
C VAL A 123 -5.27 -3.84 27.69
N TYR A 124 -6.32 -4.65 27.69
CA TYR A 124 -7.55 -4.35 28.39
C TYR A 124 -7.32 -4.08 29.87
N ASN A 125 -7.92 -3.01 30.33
CA ASN A 125 -8.10 -2.62 31.72
C ASN A 125 -9.34 -1.72 31.84
N ALA A 126 -9.79 -1.44 33.06
CA ALA A 126 -10.99 -0.64 33.30
C ALA A 126 -10.97 0.76 32.67
N GLY A 127 -9.79 1.35 32.44
CA GLY A 127 -9.63 2.64 31.77
C GLY A 127 -10.00 2.62 30.29
N LEU A 128 -10.15 1.44 29.67
CA LEU A 128 -10.57 1.29 28.27
C LEU A 128 -12.09 1.21 28.08
N GLU A 129 -12.87 1.12 29.15
CA GLU A 129 -14.34 1.04 29.03
C GLU A 129 -14.98 2.21 28.24
N PRO A 130 -14.57 3.49 28.41
CA PRO A 130 -15.11 4.57 27.58
C PRO A 130 -14.78 4.38 26.08
N THR A 131 -13.60 3.85 25.77
CA THR A 131 -13.21 3.55 24.39
C THR A 131 -14.05 2.41 23.80
N LEU A 132 -14.27 1.34 24.57
CA LEU A 132 -15.13 0.22 24.14
C LEU A 132 -16.58 0.67 23.91
N ALA A 133 -17.12 1.49 24.84
CA ALA A 133 -18.46 2.06 24.71
C ALA A 133 -18.58 2.90 23.42
N ARG A 134 -17.61 3.78 23.13
CA ARG A 134 -17.57 4.56 21.90
C ARG A 134 -17.50 3.68 20.66
N LEU A 135 -16.63 2.68 20.63
CA LEU A 135 -16.51 1.77 19.48
C LEU A 135 -17.82 0.99 19.24
N GLN A 136 -18.52 0.63 20.30
CA GLN A 136 -19.81 -0.07 20.22
C GLN A 136 -20.93 0.87 19.73
N GLU A 137 -21.01 2.09 20.25
CA GLU A 137 -21.96 3.13 19.81
C GLU A 137 -21.79 3.43 18.32
N GLU A 138 -20.54 3.56 17.86
CA GLU A 138 -20.20 3.77 16.46
C GLU A 138 -20.34 2.49 15.59
N LYS A 139 -20.80 1.37 16.17
CA LYS A 139 -20.99 0.06 15.52
C LYS A 139 -19.72 -0.53 14.89
N LEU A 140 -18.55 -0.18 15.41
CA LEU A 140 -17.25 -0.68 14.94
C LEU A 140 -16.88 -2.00 15.59
N ILE A 141 -17.45 -2.32 16.75
CA ILE A 141 -17.35 -3.62 17.43
C ILE A 141 -18.74 -4.06 17.91
N SER A 142 -18.95 -5.36 18.00
CA SER A 142 -20.20 -5.95 18.52
C SER A 142 -20.15 -6.12 20.05
N ALA A 143 -21.31 -6.36 20.69
CA ALA A 143 -21.37 -6.72 22.11
C ALA A 143 -20.52 -7.97 22.43
N LYS A 144 -20.51 -8.96 21.52
CA LYS A 144 -19.68 -10.16 21.62
C LYS A 144 -18.18 -9.83 21.57
N ASP A 145 -17.78 -8.88 20.72
CA ASP A 145 -16.38 -8.42 20.70
C ASP A 145 -15.97 -7.79 22.03
N VAL A 146 -16.86 -6.98 22.63
CA VAL A 146 -16.63 -6.37 23.96
C VAL A 146 -16.41 -7.44 25.03
N GLU A 147 -17.23 -8.49 25.06
CA GLU A 147 -17.06 -9.60 26.00
C GLU A 147 -15.71 -10.32 25.80
N ILE A 148 -15.32 -10.56 24.54
CA ILE A 148 -14.03 -11.19 24.21
C ILE A 148 -12.86 -10.29 24.66
N ILE A 149 -12.96 -8.98 24.42
CA ILE A 149 -11.92 -8.01 24.81
C ILE A 149 -11.79 -7.96 26.32
N ARG A 150 -12.91 -7.91 27.07
CA ARG A 150 -12.93 -7.90 28.55
C ARG A 150 -12.33 -9.15 29.18
N LYS A 151 -12.48 -10.33 28.54
CA LYS A 151 -11.83 -11.56 29.00
C LYS A 151 -10.30 -11.44 28.96
N GLY A 152 -9.79 -10.52 28.16
CA GLY A 152 -8.36 -10.32 27.98
C GLY A 152 -7.66 -11.46 27.24
N LYS A 153 -6.46 -11.20 26.78
CA LYS A 153 -5.52 -12.18 26.25
C LYS A 153 -4.19 -12.04 26.96
N THR A 154 -3.81 -13.04 27.72
CA THR A 154 -2.57 -13.07 28.50
C THR A 154 -1.51 -14.01 27.90
N ASP A 155 -1.70 -14.42 26.63
CA ASP A 155 -0.85 -15.42 25.97
C ASP A 155 0.54 -14.91 25.58
N GLY A 156 0.88 -13.66 25.91
CA GLY A 156 2.19 -13.06 25.64
C GLY A 156 2.50 -12.79 24.17
N ARG A 157 1.52 -12.97 23.26
CA ARG A 157 1.74 -12.73 21.84
C ARG A 157 2.02 -11.27 21.55
N ALA A 158 2.86 -11.04 20.56
CA ALA A 158 3.03 -9.73 19.99
C ALA A 158 1.70 -9.21 19.41
N VAL A 159 1.47 -7.90 19.50
CA VAL A 159 0.32 -7.22 18.90
C VAL A 159 0.77 -5.96 18.22
N ILE A 160 0.08 -5.57 17.17
CA ILE A 160 0.33 -4.30 16.49
C ILE A 160 -0.23 -3.17 17.37
N ARG A 161 0.66 -2.31 17.89
CA ARG A 161 0.31 -1.21 18.81
C ARG A 161 0.28 0.13 18.07
N PRO A 162 -0.59 1.08 18.48
CA PRO A 162 -0.53 2.44 17.95
C PRO A 162 0.81 3.10 18.29
N THR A 163 1.45 3.67 17.27
CA THR A 163 2.69 4.44 17.40
C THR A 163 2.85 5.35 16.20
N LYS A 164 3.55 6.49 16.37
CA LYS A 164 3.88 7.40 15.27
C LYS A 164 4.85 6.81 14.24
N TRP A 165 5.44 5.65 14.51
CA TRP A 165 6.41 4.99 13.65
C TRP A 165 5.78 3.92 12.76
N MET A 166 4.47 3.64 12.90
CA MET A 166 3.76 2.65 12.11
C MET A 166 2.47 3.23 11.53
N TYR A 167 2.25 2.99 10.26
CA TYR A 167 1.06 3.38 9.52
C TYR A 167 0.31 2.16 8.99
N TRP A 168 -1.00 2.17 9.18
CA TRP A 168 -1.89 1.42 8.33
C TRP A 168 -1.98 2.17 6.99
N ASN A 169 -1.44 1.58 5.92
CA ASN A 169 -1.51 2.12 4.56
C ASN A 169 -2.57 1.35 3.79
N VAL A 170 -3.80 1.86 3.83
CA VAL A 170 -5.00 1.13 3.39
C VAL A 170 -5.25 1.37 1.92
N HIS A 171 -5.37 0.29 1.16
CA HIS A 171 -5.68 0.36 -0.26
C HIS A 171 -7.10 0.86 -0.50
N ILE A 172 -7.23 1.99 -1.24
CA ILE A 172 -8.51 2.63 -1.60
C ILE A 172 -8.37 3.27 -2.98
N ASP A 173 -9.09 2.77 -3.97
CA ASP A 173 -8.98 3.22 -5.37
C ASP A 173 -10.18 4.06 -5.85
N GLY A 174 -10.98 4.58 -4.95
CA GLY A 174 -12.15 5.41 -5.24
C GLY A 174 -13.15 5.39 -4.09
N LEU A 175 -14.39 5.80 -4.34
CA LEU A 175 -15.50 5.64 -3.44
C LEU A 175 -16.06 4.20 -3.53
N GLU A 176 -17.13 3.90 -2.80
CA GLU A 176 -17.63 2.53 -2.61
C GLU A 176 -17.74 1.74 -3.92
N TYR A 177 -18.44 2.30 -4.90
CA TYR A 177 -18.67 1.60 -6.18
C TYR A 177 -17.36 1.29 -6.90
N THR A 178 -16.52 2.30 -7.12
CA THR A 178 -15.27 2.18 -7.86
C THR A 178 -14.28 1.26 -7.14
N HIS A 179 -14.15 1.42 -5.82
CA HIS A 179 -13.25 0.59 -5.03
C HIS A 179 -13.66 -0.88 -5.06
N ASP A 180 -14.92 -1.18 -4.75
CA ASP A 180 -15.42 -2.56 -4.69
C ASP A 180 -15.38 -3.24 -6.07
N LEU A 181 -15.61 -2.46 -7.15
CA LEU A 181 -15.44 -2.95 -8.53
C LEU A 181 -13.98 -3.33 -8.82
N ILE A 182 -13.01 -2.47 -8.47
CA ILE A 182 -11.58 -2.72 -8.71
C ILE A 182 -11.08 -3.91 -7.90
N VAL A 183 -11.48 -4.03 -6.64
CA VAL A 183 -11.09 -5.16 -5.78
C VAL A 183 -11.91 -6.43 -6.04
N GLU A 184 -12.86 -6.38 -6.98
CA GLU A 184 -13.74 -7.48 -7.40
C GLU A 184 -14.52 -8.09 -6.22
N ARG A 185 -14.87 -7.26 -5.24
CA ARG A 185 -15.59 -7.73 -4.05
C ARG A 185 -16.40 -6.63 -3.37
N GLU A 186 -17.70 -6.86 -3.25
CA GLU A 186 -18.64 -5.99 -2.55
C GLU A 186 -18.36 -5.92 -1.05
N GLY A 187 -18.52 -4.72 -0.47
CA GLY A 187 -18.40 -4.44 0.96
C GLY A 187 -16.97 -4.25 1.47
N VAL A 188 -15.96 -4.28 0.61
CA VAL A 188 -14.55 -4.03 1.01
C VAL A 188 -14.38 -2.57 1.39
N PHE A 189 -14.93 -1.63 0.61
CA PHE A 189 -14.88 -0.21 0.94
C PHE A 189 -15.45 0.09 2.32
N LYS A 190 -16.61 -0.47 2.61
CA LYS A 190 -17.27 -0.32 3.92
C LYS A 190 -16.37 -0.84 5.05
N GLU A 191 -15.81 -2.05 4.89
CA GLU A 191 -14.88 -2.62 5.88
C GLU A 191 -13.65 -1.73 6.08
N CYS A 192 -13.07 -1.19 5.00
CA CYS A 192 -11.95 -0.25 5.08
C CYS A 192 -12.31 1.02 5.86
N VAL A 193 -13.48 1.62 5.59
CA VAL A 193 -13.96 2.81 6.30
C VAL A 193 -14.12 2.54 7.79
N GLU A 194 -14.78 1.44 8.15
CA GLU A 194 -14.96 1.04 9.55
C GLU A 194 -13.62 0.74 10.24
N ALA A 195 -12.72 0.06 9.55
CA ALA A 195 -11.37 -0.22 10.07
C ALA A 195 -10.55 1.05 10.30
N MET A 196 -10.58 2.01 9.35
CA MET A 196 -9.87 3.28 9.50
C MET A 196 -10.47 4.14 10.62
N ARG A 197 -11.79 4.19 10.76
CA ARG A 197 -12.45 4.87 11.90
C ARG A 197 -12.01 4.27 13.23
N MET A 198 -12.06 2.96 13.36
CA MET A 198 -11.58 2.26 14.55
C MET A 198 -10.11 2.56 14.83
N ALA A 199 -9.25 2.53 13.81
CA ALA A 199 -7.83 2.83 13.94
C ALA A 199 -7.60 4.26 14.46
N LYS A 200 -8.33 5.25 13.95
CA LYS A 200 -8.21 6.65 14.42
C LYS A 200 -8.67 6.82 15.86
N ILE A 201 -9.76 6.18 16.27
CA ILE A 201 -10.22 6.18 17.68
C ILE A 201 -9.15 5.58 18.61
N LEU A 202 -8.43 4.54 18.15
CA LEU A 202 -7.39 3.88 18.92
C LEU A 202 -6.02 4.56 18.84
N GLY A 203 -5.88 5.69 18.12
CA GLY A 203 -4.65 6.47 18.03
C GLY A 203 -3.61 5.93 17.04
N TYR A 204 -3.99 5.05 16.12
CA TYR A 204 -3.11 4.63 15.04
C TYR A 204 -2.92 5.73 14.00
N GLN A 205 -1.76 5.69 13.33
CA GLN A 205 -1.57 6.45 12.11
C GLN A 205 -2.19 5.69 10.94
N VAL A 206 -2.89 6.40 10.06
CA VAL A 206 -3.62 5.83 8.91
C VAL A 206 -3.36 6.65 7.66
N ALA A 207 -3.00 5.98 6.58
CA ALA A 207 -2.92 6.58 5.25
C ALA A 207 -3.76 5.78 4.26
N THR A 208 -4.28 6.45 3.22
CA THR A 208 -4.83 5.76 2.05
C THR A 208 -3.74 5.53 1.01
N ASN A 209 -3.84 4.43 0.27
CA ASN A 209 -2.96 4.09 -0.84
C ASN A 209 -3.81 3.87 -2.09
N THR A 210 -3.75 4.81 -3.02
CA THR A 210 -4.64 4.90 -4.18
C THR A 210 -3.88 4.66 -5.47
N THR A 211 -4.39 3.77 -6.29
CA THR A 211 -3.94 3.58 -7.67
C THR A 211 -4.99 4.14 -8.63
N VAL A 212 -4.57 5.02 -9.52
CA VAL A 212 -5.43 5.68 -10.51
C VAL A 212 -5.36 4.94 -11.83
N TYR A 213 -6.49 4.49 -12.31
CA TYR A 213 -6.62 3.81 -13.59
C TYR A 213 -7.27 4.68 -14.67
N LYS A 214 -7.40 4.17 -15.89
CA LYS A 214 -7.93 4.92 -17.04
C LYS A 214 -9.35 5.44 -16.78
N GLU A 215 -10.21 4.63 -16.20
CA GLU A 215 -11.60 4.96 -15.92
C GLU A 215 -11.79 5.77 -14.63
N THR A 216 -10.77 5.88 -13.79
CA THR A 216 -10.86 6.61 -12.53
C THR A 216 -11.17 8.09 -12.79
N ASP A 217 -12.26 8.61 -12.25
CA ASP A 217 -12.62 10.01 -12.36
C ASP A 217 -11.77 10.87 -11.40
N ALA A 218 -11.16 11.92 -11.93
CA ALA A 218 -10.37 12.87 -11.13
C ALA A 218 -11.23 13.61 -10.07
N GLN A 219 -12.52 13.83 -10.35
CA GLN A 219 -13.45 14.43 -9.39
C GLN A 219 -13.75 13.44 -8.24
N GLU A 220 -13.89 12.16 -8.54
CA GLU A 220 -14.08 11.10 -7.53
C GLU A 220 -12.87 10.97 -6.62
N ILE A 221 -11.63 11.08 -7.17
CA ILE A 221 -10.40 11.10 -6.36
C ILE A 221 -10.44 12.26 -5.35
N GLU A 222 -10.85 13.43 -5.78
CA GLU A 222 -10.95 14.60 -4.92
C GLU A 222 -12.00 14.38 -3.81
N GLN A 223 -13.18 13.88 -4.17
CA GLN A 223 -14.22 13.52 -3.21
C GLN A 223 -13.75 12.44 -2.21
N MET A 224 -12.99 11.46 -2.68
CA MET A 224 -12.37 10.44 -1.83
C MET A 224 -11.39 11.07 -0.82
N PHE A 225 -10.53 11.99 -1.27
CA PHE A 225 -9.63 12.69 -0.36
C PHE A 225 -10.38 13.55 0.66
N GLU A 226 -11.45 14.24 0.24
CA GLU A 226 -12.32 14.99 1.14
C GLU A 226 -12.96 14.06 2.20
N PHE A 227 -13.52 12.95 1.76
CA PHE A 227 -14.16 11.98 2.65
C PHE A 227 -13.16 11.39 3.67
N PHE A 228 -12.02 10.86 3.23
CA PHE A 228 -11.04 10.26 4.16
C PHE A 228 -10.34 11.31 5.03
N SER A 229 -10.15 12.53 4.53
CA SER A 229 -9.69 13.64 5.38
C SER A 229 -10.70 13.96 6.48
N SER A 230 -12.01 13.74 6.25
CA SER A 230 -13.04 13.89 7.27
C SER A 230 -12.96 12.86 8.38
N LEU A 231 -12.45 11.69 8.04
CA LEU A 231 -12.17 10.62 9.00
C LEU A 231 -10.82 10.81 9.73
N GLU A 232 -10.18 11.98 9.54
CA GLU A 232 -8.91 12.33 10.17
C GLU A 232 -7.75 11.39 9.80
N VAL A 233 -7.76 10.79 8.59
CA VAL A 233 -6.59 10.05 8.12
C VAL A 233 -5.38 10.99 8.05
N ASP A 234 -4.18 10.43 8.24
CA ASP A 234 -2.97 11.25 8.37
C ASP A 234 -2.44 11.73 7.03
N GLY A 235 -2.79 11.04 5.94
CA GLY A 235 -2.45 11.46 4.58
C GLY A 235 -2.85 10.44 3.52
N HIS A 236 -2.49 10.76 2.28
CA HIS A 236 -2.83 9.99 1.10
C HIS A 236 -1.57 9.70 0.28
N THR A 237 -1.39 8.46 -0.14
CA THR A 237 -0.44 8.06 -1.18
C THR A 237 -1.22 7.81 -2.46
N ILE A 238 -0.78 8.38 -3.58
CA ILE A 238 -1.43 8.22 -4.87
C ILE A 238 -0.40 7.92 -5.95
N SER A 239 -0.74 7.00 -6.85
CA SER A 239 0.12 6.54 -7.92
C SER A 239 -0.67 6.21 -9.18
N PRO A 240 -0.13 6.38 -10.39
CA PRO A 240 -0.77 5.90 -11.60
C PRO A 240 -0.74 4.38 -11.68
N GLY A 241 -1.81 3.79 -12.19
CA GLY A 241 -1.89 2.38 -12.55
C GLY A 241 -1.00 2.10 -13.77
N TYR A 242 -0.08 1.16 -13.61
CA TYR A 242 0.90 0.82 -14.63
C TYR A 242 0.76 -0.65 -15.05
N GLU A 243 0.81 -0.89 -16.36
CA GLU A 243 0.79 -2.20 -16.95
C GLU A 243 2.13 -2.93 -16.77
N TYR A 244 2.17 -3.97 -15.99
CA TYR A 244 3.31 -4.87 -15.88
C TYR A 244 2.92 -6.30 -16.24
N ASP A 245 3.89 -7.12 -16.60
CA ASP A 245 3.63 -8.39 -17.29
C ASP A 245 2.65 -9.32 -16.56
N ALA A 246 2.78 -9.45 -15.25
CA ALA A 246 1.88 -10.30 -14.48
C ALA A 246 0.45 -9.74 -14.44
N ALA A 247 0.26 -8.42 -14.38
CA ALA A 247 -1.05 -7.78 -14.42
C ALA A 247 -1.68 -7.88 -15.81
N LYS A 248 -0.91 -7.64 -16.89
CA LYS A 248 -1.38 -7.83 -18.28
C LYS A 248 -1.85 -9.25 -18.53
N LYS A 249 -1.05 -10.22 -18.12
CA LYS A 249 -1.37 -11.64 -18.25
C LYS A 249 -2.66 -12.00 -17.54
N ASP A 250 -2.83 -11.54 -16.30
CA ASP A 250 -4.04 -11.77 -15.54
C ASP A 250 -5.28 -11.15 -16.19
N MET A 251 -5.18 -9.91 -16.65
CA MET A 251 -6.29 -9.23 -17.30
C MET A 251 -6.76 -9.96 -18.58
N VAL A 252 -5.81 -10.36 -19.43
CA VAL A 252 -6.14 -11.08 -20.67
C VAL A 252 -6.68 -12.48 -20.37
N GLN A 253 -5.99 -13.26 -19.52
CA GLN A 253 -6.31 -14.67 -19.31
C GLN A 253 -7.53 -14.89 -18.42
N ARG A 254 -7.70 -14.07 -17.39
CA ARG A 254 -8.77 -14.24 -16.41
C ARG A 254 -10.00 -13.39 -16.71
N LEU A 255 -9.80 -12.15 -17.13
CA LEU A 255 -10.91 -11.21 -17.33
C LEU A 255 -11.31 -11.03 -18.79
N GLY A 256 -10.53 -11.55 -19.77
CA GLY A 256 -10.76 -11.30 -21.18
C GLY A 256 -10.69 -9.82 -21.57
N LYS A 257 -10.03 -8.99 -20.73
CA LYS A 257 -9.93 -7.54 -20.92
C LYS A 257 -8.59 -7.18 -21.54
N ARG A 258 -8.60 -6.11 -22.33
CA ARG A 258 -7.36 -5.56 -22.90
C ARG A 258 -6.69 -4.65 -21.87
N PRO A 259 -5.38 -4.81 -21.59
CA PRO A 259 -4.64 -3.97 -20.67
C PRO A 259 -4.72 -2.47 -21.01
N GLU A 260 -4.72 -2.16 -22.31
CA GLU A 260 -4.81 -0.79 -22.82
C GLU A 260 -6.09 -0.07 -22.41
N ASP A 261 -7.16 -0.78 -22.11
CA ASP A 261 -8.43 -0.19 -21.67
C ASP A 261 -8.44 0.16 -20.18
N PHE A 262 -7.43 -0.25 -19.43
CA PHE A 262 -7.39 -0.10 -17.97
C PHE A 262 -6.20 0.71 -17.46
N PHE A 263 -5.00 0.44 -17.96
CA PHE A 263 -3.79 1.09 -17.48
C PHE A 263 -3.55 2.46 -18.15
N LEU A 264 -2.77 3.31 -17.47
CA LEU A 264 -2.46 4.64 -17.94
C LEU A 264 -1.21 4.66 -18.81
N THR A 265 -1.27 5.37 -19.93
CA THR A 265 -0.07 5.84 -20.62
C THR A 265 0.52 7.04 -19.86
N ARG A 266 1.76 7.39 -20.18
CA ARG A 266 2.44 8.58 -19.61
C ARG A 266 1.66 9.87 -19.89
N LYS A 267 1.10 10.01 -21.10
CA LYS A 267 0.24 11.14 -21.47
C LYS A 267 -1.03 11.19 -20.60
N MET A 268 -1.76 10.09 -20.49
CA MET A 268 -2.97 10.00 -19.67
C MET A 268 -2.67 10.27 -18.19
N THR A 269 -1.53 9.80 -17.68
CA THR A 269 -1.09 10.08 -16.32
C THR A 269 -0.98 11.59 -16.10
N ARG A 270 -0.28 12.30 -16.98
CA ARG A 270 -0.12 13.76 -16.87
C ARG A 270 -1.45 14.51 -16.94
N GLU A 271 -2.36 14.07 -17.78
CA GLU A 271 -3.72 14.64 -17.88
C GLU A 271 -4.51 14.43 -16.57
N LYS A 272 -4.55 13.19 -16.06
CA LYS A 272 -5.28 12.87 -14.83
C LYS A 272 -4.70 13.53 -13.58
N PHE A 273 -3.38 13.67 -13.53
CA PHE A 273 -2.67 14.27 -12.40
C PHE A 273 -2.37 15.78 -12.59
N ALA A 274 -2.95 16.43 -13.60
CA ALA A 274 -2.73 17.85 -13.86
C ALA A 274 -3.03 18.75 -12.63
N ARG A 275 -3.97 18.35 -11.78
CA ARG A 275 -4.35 19.04 -10.53
C ARG A 275 -3.54 18.61 -9.30
N MET A 276 -2.49 17.82 -9.45
CA MET A 276 -1.76 17.21 -8.33
C MET A 276 -1.20 18.24 -7.33
N GLU A 277 -0.71 19.40 -7.82
CA GLU A 277 -0.24 20.47 -6.93
C GLU A 277 -1.38 21.15 -6.17
N GLU A 278 -2.56 21.27 -6.78
CA GLU A 278 -3.76 21.78 -6.10
C GLU A 278 -4.19 20.82 -5.00
N TRP A 279 -4.26 19.52 -5.30
CA TRP A 279 -4.53 18.49 -4.30
C TRP A 279 -3.49 18.51 -3.18
N GLY A 280 -2.21 18.68 -3.51
CA GLY A 280 -1.14 18.79 -2.52
C GLY A 280 -1.28 20.03 -1.61
N ARG A 281 -1.95 21.12 -2.05
CA ARG A 281 -2.26 22.26 -1.19
C ARG A 281 -3.46 21.99 -0.27
N ARG A 282 -4.47 21.28 -0.77
CA ARG A 282 -5.76 21.02 -0.08
C ARG A 282 -5.71 19.82 0.84
N PHE A 283 -4.93 18.81 0.49
CA PHE A 283 -4.85 17.54 1.20
C PHE A 283 -3.42 17.25 1.65
N THR A 284 -3.26 16.33 2.60
CA THR A 284 -1.94 15.81 2.96
C THR A 284 -1.61 14.65 1.99
N ILE A 285 -0.90 14.95 0.91
CA ILE A 285 -0.39 13.94 -0.01
C ILE A 285 1.02 13.56 0.42
N PHE A 286 1.27 12.29 0.65
CA PHE A 286 2.60 11.77 0.94
C PHE A 286 3.44 11.67 -0.33
N GLY A 287 4.75 11.83 -0.19
CA GLY A 287 5.70 11.91 -1.29
C GLY A 287 6.30 13.30 -1.45
N THR A 288 7.24 13.42 -2.39
CA THR A 288 7.93 14.68 -2.65
C THR A 288 7.11 15.60 -3.55
N THR A 289 7.24 16.92 -3.35
CA THR A 289 6.62 17.90 -4.26
C THR A 289 7.16 17.77 -5.67
N VAL A 290 8.39 17.34 -5.80
CA VAL A 290 9.07 17.09 -7.07
C VAL A 290 8.40 15.95 -7.84
N TYR A 291 8.01 14.88 -7.15
CA TYR A 291 7.23 13.79 -7.74
C TYR A 291 5.82 14.24 -8.12
N GLN A 292 5.19 15.10 -7.31
CA GLN A 292 3.89 15.68 -7.65
C GLN A 292 3.95 16.51 -8.95
N GLU A 293 5.01 17.32 -9.13
CA GLU A 293 5.25 18.07 -10.36
C GLU A 293 5.53 17.15 -11.57
N PHE A 294 6.23 16.03 -11.36
CA PHE A 294 6.47 15.03 -12.38
C PHE A 294 5.17 14.37 -12.87
N LEU A 295 4.29 13.97 -11.95
CA LEU A 295 2.99 13.41 -12.30
C LEU A 295 2.13 14.41 -13.08
N ALA A 296 2.18 15.69 -12.72
CA ALA A 296 1.47 16.79 -13.41
C ALA A 296 2.12 17.19 -14.74
N GLY A 297 3.20 16.54 -15.17
CA GLY A 297 3.87 16.84 -16.44
C GLY A 297 4.69 18.14 -16.45
N LYS A 298 4.99 18.71 -15.29
CA LYS A 298 5.73 19.98 -15.16
C LYS A 298 7.24 19.80 -15.12
N ARG A 299 7.71 18.57 -14.98
CA ARG A 299 9.14 18.19 -15.03
C ARG A 299 9.33 16.73 -15.41
N GLU A 300 10.56 16.40 -15.76
CA GLU A 300 11.02 15.03 -15.92
C GLU A 300 11.83 14.59 -14.70
N LEU A 301 11.80 13.29 -14.42
CA LEU A 301 12.62 12.64 -13.41
C LEU A 301 13.25 11.38 -13.99
N THR A 302 14.45 11.05 -13.52
CA THR A 302 15.10 9.78 -13.81
C THR A 302 14.66 8.74 -12.79
N CYS A 303 14.35 7.53 -13.24
CA CYS A 303 13.97 6.43 -12.35
C CYS A 303 15.15 6.01 -11.47
N THR A 304 14.93 5.88 -10.17
CA THR A 304 15.89 5.38 -9.16
C THR A 304 15.33 4.18 -8.41
N ALA A 305 14.86 3.17 -9.16
CA ALA A 305 14.22 1.98 -8.60
C ALA A 305 15.07 1.26 -7.54
N TRP A 306 16.40 1.34 -7.64
CA TRP A 306 17.34 0.81 -6.65
C TRP A 306 17.18 1.42 -5.24
N ALA A 307 16.55 2.60 -5.12
CA ALA A 307 16.31 3.23 -3.83
C ALA A 307 15.05 2.69 -3.12
N ILE A 308 14.21 1.94 -3.84
CA ILE A 308 13.10 1.19 -3.25
C ILE A 308 13.22 -0.30 -3.64
N PRO A 309 14.23 -1.01 -3.11
CA PRO A 309 14.42 -2.43 -3.39
C PRO A 309 13.25 -3.27 -2.88
N THR A 310 13.01 -4.37 -3.56
CA THR A 310 11.99 -5.35 -3.17
C THR A 310 12.67 -6.65 -2.71
N ARG A 311 12.27 -7.15 -1.54
CA ARG A 311 12.65 -8.47 -1.03
C ARG A 311 11.41 -9.33 -0.87
N ASN A 312 11.39 -10.47 -1.53
CA ASN A 312 10.29 -11.42 -1.51
C ASN A 312 10.76 -12.85 -1.19
N VAL A 313 9.87 -13.83 -1.23
CA VAL A 313 10.17 -15.24 -0.97
C VAL A 313 11.26 -15.84 -1.90
N ARG A 314 11.53 -15.22 -3.05
CA ARG A 314 12.51 -15.68 -4.04
C ARG A 314 13.87 -15.01 -3.89
N GLY A 315 13.95 -13.89 -3.21
CA GLY A 315 15.20 -13.12 -3.07
C GLY A 315 15.00 -11.62 -3.25
N TRP A 316 16.10 -10.91 -3.48
CA TRP A 316 16.09 -9.50 -3.86
C TRP A 316 15.71 -9.39 -5.32
N LYS A 317 14.52 -8.84 -5.57
CA LYS A 317 13.92 -8.73 -6.89
C LYS A 317 14.52 -7.56 -7.68
N ALA A 318 14.86 -7.78 -8.93
CA ALA A 318 15.37 -6.75 -9.84
C ALA A 318 14.60 -6.75 -11.18
N PRO A 319 14.56 -5.60 -11.87
CA PRO A 319 15.16 -4.30 -11.54
C PRO A 319 14.30 -3.47 -10.57
N CYS A 320 13.03 -3.77 -10.41
CA CYS A 320 12.13 -2.98 -9.59
C CYS A 320 10.94 -3.80 -9.05
N TYR A 321 10.08 -3.15 -8.29
CA TYR A 321 8.87 -3.74 -7.74
C TYR A 321 7.94 -4.35 -8.81
N LEU A 322 7.82 -3.72 -9.98
CA LEU A 322 6.86 -4.10 -11.01
C LEU A 322 7.40 -5.08 -12.07
N MET A 323 8.72 -5.13 -12.25
CA MET A 323 9.38 -5.99 -13.23
C MET A 323 10.28 -7.01 -12.54
N THR A 324 10.40 -8.20 -13.16
CA THR A 324 11.21 -9.30 -12.64
C THR A 324 12.10 -9.85 -13.75
N ASP A 325 13.35 -9.37 -13.79
CA ASP A 325 14.38 -9.92 -14.68
C ASP A 325 15.27 -10.91 -13.93
N GLY A 326 15.25 -10.88 -12.59
CA GLY A 326 15.98 -11.81 -11.76
C GLY A 326 15.77 -11.61 -10.27
N HIS A 327 16.32 -12.54 -9.52
CA HIS A 327 16.40 -12.50 -8.06
C HIS A 327 17.84 -12.74 -7.64
N TYR A 328 18.26 -12.02 -6.61
CA TYR A 328 19.60 -12.09 -6.05
C TYR A 328 19.53 -12.54 -4.60
N ALA A 329 20.56 -13.24 -4.14
CA ALA A 329 20.62 -13.71 -2.77
C ALA A 329 20.86 -12.56 -1.78
N ARG A 330 21.66 -11.56 -2.18
CA ARG A 330 22.07 -10.44 -1.33
C ARG A 330 21.74 -9.09 -1.97
N TYR A 331 21.41 -8.11 -1.14
CA TYR A 331 21.11 -6.76 -1.58
C TYR A 331 22.28 -6.10 -2.32
N GLN A 332 23.48 -6.21 -1.76
CA GLN A 332 24.68 -5.65 -2.37
C GLN A 332 24.97 -6.28 -3.73
N GLU A 333 24.81 -7.59 -3.85
CA GLU A 333 24.97 -8.31 -5.12
C GLU A 333 24.02 -7.78 -6.19
N MET A 334 22.74 -7.53 -5.83
CA MET A 334 21.77 -6.94 -6.74
C MET A 334 22.20 -5.53 -7.19
N LEU A 335 22.69 -4.68 -6.27
CA LEU A 335 23.12 -3.33 -6.61
C LEU A 335 24.29 -3.31 -7.59
N GLU A 336 25.20 -4.28 -7.49
CA GLU A 336 26.41 -4.39 -8.30
C GLU A 336 26.17 -5.05 -9.67
N LYS A 337 25.35 -6.12 -9.70
CA LYS A 337 25.16 -6.93 -10.92
C LYS A 337 24.10 -6.39 -11.86
N VAL A 338 23.14 -5.61 -11.36
CA VAL A 338 22.08 -5.01 -12.19
C VAL A 338 22.61 -3.82 -12.94
N ASP A 339 22.53 -3.86 -14.27
CA ASP A 339 22.81 -2.69 -15.10
C ASP A 339 21.59 -1.73 -15.06
N TRP A 340 21.61 -0.85 -14.07
CA TRP A 340 20.55 0.13 -13.83
C TRP A 340 20.33 1.10 -15.00
N ASN A 341 21.31 1.23 -15.88
CA ASN A 341 21.22 2.10 -17.06
C ASN A 341 20.31 1.54 -18.17
N LYS A 342 19.95 0.27 -18.08
CA LYS A 342 19.00 -0.37 -19.02
C LYS A 342 17.56 -0.02 -18.76
N TYR A 343 17.23 0.67 -17.65
CA TYR A 343 15.86 0.90 -17.22
C TYR A 343 15.51 2.38 -17.09
N GLY A 344 14.20 2.64 -17.09
CA GLY A 344 13.66 3.99 -16.94
C GLY A 344 13.52 4.73 -18.27
N VAL A 345 13.14 5.98 -18.16
CA VAL A 345 13.01 6.92 -19.29
C VAL A 345 14.01 8.04 -19.08
N VAL A 346 14.81 8.33 -20.09
CA VAL A 346 15.81 9.40 -20.10
C VAL A 346 15.62 10.22 -21.36
N ASP A 347 15.53 11.54 -21.22
CA ASP A 347 15.32 12.48 -22.34
C ASP A 347 14.09 12.10 -23.20
N GLY A 348 13.04 11.58 -22.56
CA GLY A 348 11.81 11.16 -23.22
C GLY A 348 11.87 9.79 -23.91
N VAL A 349 13.03 9.11 -23.88
CA VAL A 349 13.23 7.79 -24.51
C VAL A 349 13.27 6.70 -23.44
N ALA A 350 12.42 5.69 -23.57
CA ALA A 350 12.45 4.51 -22.73
C ALA A 350 13.67 3.65 -23.08
N ARG A 351 14.51 3.34 -22.11
CA ARG A 351 15.67 2.44 -22.27
C ARG A 351 15.25 0.97 -22.34
N ASP A 352 14.18 0.64 -21.64
CA ASP A 352 13.44 -0.62 -21.74
C ASP A 352 12.00 -0.29 -22.11
N THR A 353 11.43 -0.98 -23.09
CA THR A 353 10.06 -0.72 -23.57
C THR A 353 9.02 -0.85 -22.47
N ARG A 354 9.26 -1.73 -21.50
CA ARG A 354 8.41 -1.88 -20.31
C ARG A 354 8.41 -0.63 -19.41
N CYS A 355 9.37 0.26 -19.55
CA CYS A 355 9.43 1.51 -18.77
C CYS A 355 8.69 2.69 -19.43
N GLU A 356 8.28 2.56 -20.70
CA GLU A 356 7.74 3.65 -21.50
C GLU A 356 6.62 4.42 -20.81
N ASN A 357 5.63 3.73 -20.29
CA ASN A 357 4.47 4.34 -19.65
C ASN A 357 4.60 4.46 -18.12
N CYS A 358 5.69 3.97 -17.53
CA CYS A 358 5.87 3.97 -16.08
C CYS A 358 6.10 5.38 -15.52
N MET A 359 5.27 5.78 -14.56
CA MET A 359 5.42 6.98 -13.73
C MET A 359 5.18 6.67 -12.24
N VAL A 360 5.36 5.40 -11.84
CA VAL A 360 4.98 4.89 -10.51
C VAL A 360 5.93 5.41 -9.43
N HIS A 361 5.39 5.66 -8.25
CA HIS A 361 6.11 6.23 -7.10
C HIS A 361 7.38 5.45 -6.71
N CYS A 362 7.37 4.11 -6.80
CA CYS A 362 8.51 3.30 -6.39
C CYS A 362 9.81 3.56 -7.20
N GLY A 363 9.69 4.11 -8.40
CA GLY A 363 10.85 4.48 -9.21
C GLY A 363 11.17 5.97 -9.19
N TYR A 364 10.17 6.83 -9.09
CA TYR A 364 10.32 8.26 -9.33
C TYR A 364 10.23 9.15 -8.10
N ASP A 365 9.49 8.77 -7.05
CA ASP A 365 9.44 9.56 -5.81
C ASP A 365 10.80 9.60 -5.07
N PRO A 366 11.57 8.50 -5.00
CA PRO A 366 12.93 8.55 -4.46
C PRO A 366 13.84 9.53 -5.22
N SER A 367 13.70 9.66 -6.53
CA SER A 367 14.45 10.64 -7.32
C SER A 367 14.22 12.06 -6.83
N GLY A 368 12.97 12.38 -6.49
CA GLY A 368 12.61 13.66 -5.88
C GLY A 368 13.21 13.88 -4.48
N ALA A 369 13.35 12.82 -3.70
CA ALA A 369 13.99 12.86 -2.38
C ALA A 369 15.52 12.97 -2.46
N LEU A 370 16.13 12.35 -3.48
CA LEU A 370 17.58 12.32 -3.68
C LEU A 370 18.13 13.51 -4.47
N ILE A 371 17.26 14.36 -5.00
CA ILE A 371 17.65 15.52 -5.80
C ILE A 371 18.61 16.42 -5.01
N SER A 372 19.61 16.96 -5.69
CA SER A 372 20.61 17.82 -5.08
C SER A 372 20.33 19.32 -5.26
N ASN A 373 19.25 19.67 -5.97
CA ASN A 373 18.89 21.08 -6.21
C ASN A 373 18.38 21.73 -4.90
N PRO A 374 19.02 22.81 -4.41
CA PRO A 374 18.60 23.46 -3.17
C PRO A 374 17.16 23.99 -3.18
N ARG A 375 16.67 24.46 -4.34
CA ARG A 375 15.29 24.97 -4.48
C ARG A 375 14.28 23.86 -4.27
N ASP A 376 14.51 22.68 -4.85
CA ASP A 376 13.62 21.52 -4.72
C ASP A 376 13.68 20.94 -3.32
N ASN A 377 14.87 20.88 -2.72
CA ASN A 377 15.02 20.50 -1.32
C ASN A 377 14.25 21.44 -0.40
N TRP A 378 14.32 22.75 -0.65
CA TRP A 378 13.56 23.74 0.12
C TRP A 378 12.05 23.61 -0.08
N LYS A 379 11.57 23.34 -1.32
CA LYS A 379 10.16 23.05 -1.60
C LYS A 379 9.67 21.83 -0.80
N ASN A 380 10.42 20.72 -0.87
CA ASN A 380 10.08 19.49 -0.14
C ASN A 380 10.04 19.75 1.38
N LEU A 381 11.03 20.47 1.90
CA LEU A 381 11.12 20.84 3.31
C LEU A 381 9.92 21.69 3.72
N ARG A 382 9.66 22.79 2.98
CA ARG A 382 8.52 23.68 3.24
C ARG A 382 7.18 22.96 3.18
N TYR A 383 7.02 22.01 2.25
CA TYR A 383 5.81 21.19 2.14
C TYR A 383 5.63 20.31 3.38
N ASN A 384 6.64 19.58 3.78
CA ASN A 384 6.58 18.66 4.91
C ASN A 384 6.43 19.38 6.26
N PHE A 385 7.11 20.51 6.45
CA PHE A 385 7.02 21.33 7.67
C PHE A 385 5.83 22.29 7.66
N GLY A 386 5.15 22.48 6.54
CA GLY A 386 3.95 23.28 6.44
C GLY A 386 2.82 22.76 7.36
N ALA A 387 1.90 23.64 7.69
CA ALA A 387 0.70 23.24 8.42
C ALA A 387 -0.05 22.14 7.66
N LYS A 388 -0.52 21.12 8.38
CA LYS A 388 -1.46 20.14 7.81
C LYS A 388 -2.67 20.90 7.29
N PRO A 389 -3.10 20.71 6.04
CA PRO A 389 -4.30 21.36 5.54
C PRO A 389 -5.47 21.08 6.49
N LYS A 390 -6.24 22.11 6.80
CA LYS A 390 -7.52 21.87 7.47
C LYS A 390 -8.43 21.22 6.44
N PRO A 391 -9.19 20.18 6.84
CA PRO A 391 -10.16 19.57 5.95
C PRO A 391 -11.08 20.68 5.40
N TYR A 392 -11.02 20.91 4.10
CA TYR A 392 -11.91 21.85 3.45
C TYR A 392 -13.15 21.07 3.02
N TYR A 393 -14.14 21.11 3.89
CA TYR A 393 -15.50 20.72 3.51
C TYR A 393 -16.17 21.95 2.90
N ALA A 394 -16.36 21.97 1.61
CA ALA A 394 -17.12 23.00 0.90
C ALA A 394 -18.61 22.96 1.25
N GLY A 395 -18.98 22.53 2.47
CA GLY A 395 -20.36 22.31 2.88
C GLY A 395 -21.05 21.16 2.13
N ARG A 396 -20.28 20.35 1.39
CA ARG A 396 -20.80 19.19 0.66
C ARG A 396 -20.63 17.95 1.54
N GLU A 397 -21.74 17.31 1.83
CA GLU A 397 -21.72 15.92 2.26
C GLU A 397 -21.23 15.06 1.08
N VAL A 398 -20.07 14.41 1.25
CA VAL A 398 -19.57 13.48 0.24
C VAL A 398 -20.38 12.19 0.38
N LYS A 399 -21.17 11.85 -0.63
CA LYS A 399 -21.84 10.55 -0.72
C LYS A 399 -20.81 9.46 -1.04
N ALA A 400 -20.05 9.07 -0.02
CA ALA A 400 -19.01 8.05 -0.14
C ALA A 400 -19.58 6.66 -0.40
N PHE A 401 -20.76 6.38 0.17
CA PHE A 401 -21.52 5.17 -0.06
C PHE A 401 -22.53 5.45 -1.18
N ASN A 402 -22.13 5.20 -2.41
CA ASN A 402 -22.90 5.52 -3.62
C ASN A 402 -23.74 4.35 -4.14
N GLY A 403 -23.88 3.31 -3.31
CA GLY A 403 -24.70 2.14 -3.58
C GLY A 403 -24.04 1.24 -4.63
N PHE A 404 -23.52 0.12 -4.16
CA PHE A 404 -22.92 -0.88 -5.03
C PHE A 404 -23.98 -1.92 -5.40
N SER A 405 -24.27 -1.98 -6.68
CA SER A 405 -25.04 -3.07 -7.27
C SER A 405 -24.24 -3.59 -8.48
N ILE A 406 -23.24 -4.42 -8.21
CA ILE A 406 -22.81 -5.33 -9.27
C ILE A 406 -24.01 -6.23 -9.50
N GLY A 407 -24.60 -6.18 -10.70
CA GLY A 407 -25.57 -7.19 -11.10
C GLY A 407 -24.92 -8.54 -10.79
N LYS A 408 -25.68 -9.44 -10.16
CA LYS A 408 -25.19 -10.76 -9.68
C LYS A 408 -24.35 -11.56 -10.71
N GLY A 409 -24.34 -11.13 -11.99
CA GLY A 409 -23.52 -11.67 -13.07
C GLY A 409 -22.03 -11.42 -12.92
N HIS A 410 -21.57 -10.21 -12.62
CA HIS A 410 -20.13 -9.89 -12.66
C HIS A 410 -19.31 -10.56 -11.55
N LEU A 411 -19.85 -10.66 -10.33
CA LEU A 411 -19.20 -11.42 -9.27
C LEU A 411 -19.28 -12.93 -9.50
N ALA A 412 -20.40 -13.42 -10.04
CA ALA A 412 -20.54 -14.82 -10.40
C ALA A 412 -19.62 -15.19 -11.56
N GLU A 413 -19.45 -14.31 -12.55
CA GLU A 413 -18.51 -14.50 -13.66
C GLU A 413 -17.04 -14.40 -13.19
N ALA A 414 -16.69 -13.44 -12.33
CA ALA A 414 -15.36 -13.36 -11.74
C ALA A 414 -15.08 -14.57 -10.85
N THR A 415 -16.03 -15.02 -10.04
CA THR A 415 -15.90 -16.22 -9.21
C THR A 415 -15.89 -17.49 -10.04
N ALA A 416 -16.70 -17.59 -11.10
CA ALA A 416 -16.70 -18.73 -12.03
C ALA A 416 -15.42 -18.75 -12.87
N ALA A 417 -14.91 -17.61 -13.34
CA ALA A 417 -13.64 -17.51 -14.05
C ALA A 417 -12.44 -17.91 -13.17
N ILE A 418 -12.50 -17.62 -11.87
CA ILE A 418 -11.53 -18.09 -10.87
C ILE A 418 -11.57 -19.61 -10.74
N ASN A 419 -12.78 -20.21 -10.82
CA ASN A 419 -12.98 -21.64 -10.67
C ASN A 419 -12.74 -22.44 -11.97
N THR A 420 -12.88 -21.80 -13.15
CA THR A 420 -12.76 -22.44 -14.46
C THR A 420 -11.45 -22.20 -15.18
N SER A 421 -10.74 -21.12 -14.87
CA SER A 421 -9.37 -20.92 -15.35
C SER A 421 -8.43 -21.80 -14.54
N GLY A 422 -8.31 -23.05 -14.96
CA GLY A 422 -7.22 -23.94 -14.55
C GLY A 422 -5.92 -23.19 -14.71
N GLY A 423 -5.33 -22.78 -13.59
CA GLY A 423 -4.23 -21.85 -13.56
C GLY A 423 -3.06 -22.34 -14.37
N CYS A 424 -2.40 -21.41 -14.98
CA CYS A 424 -1.04 -21.60 -15.45
C CYS A 424 -0.14 -21.78 -14.23
N GLY A 425 0.11 -23.03 -13.84
CA GLY A 425 0.87 -23.43 -12.65
C GLY A 425 -0.02 -24.12 -11.61
N SER A 426 0.26 -25.37 -11.36
CA SER A 426 -0.40 -26.29 -10.43
C SER A 426 -0.29 -25.88 -8.95
N GLY A 427 -0.77 -24.70 -8.60
CA GLY A 427 -1.01 -24.30 -7.21
C GLY A 427 -2.39 -24.79 -6.79
N ASP A 428 -2.44 -25.59 -5.75
CA ASP A 428 -3.67 -26.20 -5.25
C ASP A 428 -4.73 -25.13 -4.91
N THR A 429 -5.65 -24.89 -5.83
CA THR A 429 -6.77 -23.97 -5.69
C THR A 429 -7.64 -24.32 -4.47
N ARG A 430 -7.65 -25.59 -4.01
CA ARG A 430 -8.40 -26.05 -2.84
C ARG A 430 -8.01 -25.31 -1.55
N GLN A 431 -6.72 -25.04 -1.33
CA GLN A 431 -6.28 -24.32 -0.13
C GLN A 431 -6.73 -22.86 -0.13
N ARG A 432 -6.81 -22.25 -1.30
CA ARG A 432 -7.35 -20.90 -1.49
C ARG A 432 -8.85 -20.89 -1.26
N ASP A 433 -9.56 -21.87 -1.83
CA ASP A 433 -11.02 -22.00 -1.70
C ASP A 433 -11.40 -22.34 -0.24
N GLU A 434 -10.58 -23.13 0.46
CA GLU A 434 -10.72 -23.36 1.90
C GLU A 434 -10.48 -22.10 2.73
N LEU A 435 -9.51 -21.27 2.35
CA LEU A 435 -9.27 -19.98 3.02
C LEU A 435 -10.45 -19.03 2.78
N LEU A 436 -10.92 -18.92 1.53
CA LEU A 436 -12.08 -18.11 1.17
C LEU A 436 -13.36 -18.63 1.85
N ALA A 437 -13.53 -19.96 1.93
CA ALA A 437 -14.65 -20.59 2.64
C ALA A 437 -14.56 -20.37 4.16
N LYS A 438 -13.38 -20.40 4.76
CA LYS A 438 -13.17 -20.06 6.18
C LYS A 438 -13.47 -18.59 6.46
N ILE A 439 -13.07 -17.70 5.55
CA ILE A 439 -13.37 -16.26 5.62
C ILE A 439 -14.89 -16.03 5.48
N ALA A 440 -15.55 -16.71 4.53
CA ALA A 440 -16.99 -16.64 4.34
C ALA A 440 -17.79 -17.21 5.52
N LYS A 441 -17.33 -18.32 6.12
CA LYS A 441 -17.93 -18.89 7.34
C LYS A 441 -17.75 -17.99 8.55
N SER A 442 -16.65 -17.29 8.69
CA SER A 442 -16.47 -16.32 9.78
C SER A 442 -17.44 -15.14 9.70
N LYS A 443 -17.96 -14.84 8.48
CA LYS A 443 -18.96 -13.78 8.26
C LYS A 443 -20.41 -14.24 8.51
N LYS A 444 -20.72 -15.54 8.41
CA LYS A 444 -22.05 -16.05 8.75
C LYS A 444 -22.28 -16.20 10.26
N ASN A 445 -21.19 -16.17 11.03
CA ASN A 445 -21.20 -16.29 12.49
C ASN A 445 -20.85 -14.97 13.20
N ALA A 446 -20.76 -13.86 12.46
CA ALA A 446 -20.65 -12.49 12.93
C ALA A 446 -21.91 -11.70 12.47
#